data_f22c014228d67a403a4244514a1bd16f
#
_entry.id   f22c014228d67a403a4244514a1bd16f
#
_cell.length_a   1.000
_cell.length_b   1.000
_cell.length_c   1.000
_cell.angle_alpha   90.00
_cell.angle_beta   90.00
_cell.angle_gamma   90.00
#
_symmetry.space_group_name_H-M   'P 1'
#
loop_
_entity.id
_entity.type
_entity.pdbx_description
1 polymer ?
#
loop_
_entity_poly.entity_id
_entity_poly.type
_entity_poly.pdbx_seq_one_letter_code
_entity_poly.pdbx_strand_id
1 'polypeptide(L)'
;MQEIDKIRSEIDQIHKELASLFQRRLVLAKKIWELKKSNQLSFVDPKREELIVHSFDDKIADADERAAVQSFFKSLLLESRKYLEAKLK
;
A
#
# COMPACT_ATOMS: atom_id res chain seq x y z
N MET A 1 9.62 4.45 30.30
CA MET A 1 8.50 5.25 30.86
C MET A 1 7.19 4.61 30.45
N GLN A 2 6.26 4.50 31.42
CA GLN A 2 4.97 3.83 31.19
C GLN A 2 4.15 4.46 30.06
N GLU A 3 4.16 5.80 29.97
CA GLU A 3 3.41 6.50 28.92
C GLU A 3 3.93 6.20 27.53
N ILE A 4 5.25 6.17 27.36
CA ILE A 4 5.88 5.84 26.08
C ILE A 4 5.58 4.39 25.71
N ASP A 5 5.67 3.48 26.67
CA ASP A 5 5.41 2.07 26.43
C ASP A 5 3.97 1.82 26.03
N LYS A 6 3.04 2.54 26.65
CA LYS A 6 1.63 2.46 26.30
C LYS A 6 1.37 2.91 24.87
N ILE A 7 1.95 4.05 24.49
CA ILE A 7 1.81 4.57 23.11
C ILE A 7 2.44 3.63 22.10
N ARG A 8 3.62 3.08 22.41
CA ARG A 8 4.27 2.08 21.54
C ARG A 8 3.41 0.83 21.37
N SER A 9 2.72 0.41 22.43
CA SER A 9 1.82 -0.73 22.35
C SER A 9 0.65 -0.46 21.39
N GLU A 10 0.11 0.76 21.41
CA GLU A 10 -0.93 1.17 20.46
C GLU A 10 -0.39 1.19 19.01
N ILE A 11 0.83 1.68 18.82
CA ILE A 11 1.49 1.68 17.51
C ILE A 11 1.73 0.25 17.04
N ASP A 12 2.14 -0.65 17.92
CA ASP A 12 2.35 -2.06 17.58
C ASP A 12 1.06 -2.72 17.11
N GLN A 13 -0.08 -2.33 17.68
CA GLN A 13 -1.37 -2.82 17.22
C GLN A 13 -1.69 -2.33 15.80
N ILE A 14 -1.35 -1.08 15.50
CA ILE A 14 -1.49 -0.53 14.15
C ILE A 14 -0.62 -1.31 13.17
N HIS A 15 0.62 -1.66 13.54
CA HIS A 15 1.50 -2.47 12.70
C HIS A 15 0.88 -3.81 12.34
N LYS A 16 0.23 -4.46 13.30
CA LYS A 16 -0.46 -5.73 13.06
C LYS A 16 -1.59 -5.57 12.04
N GLU A 17 -2.36 -4.50 12.17
CA GLU A 17 -3.44 -4.18 11.25
C GLU A 17 -2.91 -3.87 9.86
N LEU A 18 -1.84 -3.06 9.78
CA LEU A 18 -1.20 -2.72 8.50
C LEU A 18 -0.67 -3.97 7.79
N ALA A 19 0.02 -4.86 8.52
CA ALA A 19 0.54 -6.09 7.95
C ALA A 19 -0.57 -6.96 7.39
N SER A 20 -1.66 -7.12 8.14
CA SER A 20 -2.81 -7.90 7.72
C SER A 20 -3.48 -7.30 6.47
N LEU A 21 -3.67 -5.99 6.45
CA LEU A 21 -4.28 -5.29 5.32
C LEU A 21 -3.39 -5.38 4.08
N PHE A 22 -2.09 -5.23 4.25
CA PHE A 22 -1.16 -5.34 3.13
C PHE A 22 -1.17 -6.76 2.54
N GLN A 23 -1.18 -7.80 3.39
CA GLN A 23 -1.27 -9.19 2.93
C GLN A 23 -2.55 -9.41 2.12
N ARG A 24 -3.69 -8.91 2.59
CA ARG A 24 -4.96 -9.00 1.85
C ARG A 24 -4.88 -8.29 0.52
N ARG A 25 -4.24 -7.13 0.50
CA ARG A 25 -4.05 -6.36 -0.74
C ARG A 25 -3.18 -7.13 -1.74
N LEU A 26 -2.12 -7.78 -1.26
CA LEU A 26 -1.24 -8.59 -2.12
C LEU A 26 -2.01 -9.76 -2.76
N VAL A 27 -2.88 -10.43 -2.00
CA VAL A 27 -3.71 -11.51 -2.53
C VAL A 27 -4.60 -11.00 -3.67
N LEU A 28 -5.28 -9.87 -3.45
CA LEU A 28 -6.17 -9.28 -4.46
C LEU A 28 -5.41 -8.77 -5.68
N ALA A 29 -4.29 -8.12 -5.45
CA ALA A 29 -3.44 -7.61 -6.53
C ALA A 29 -2.89 -8.77 -7.39
N LYS A 30 -2.54 -9.89 -6.77
CA LYS A 30 -2.09 -11.08 -7.50
C LYS A 30 -3.18 -11.61 -8.43
N LYS A 31 -4.43 -11.63 -7.96
CA LYS A 31 -5.57 -12.03 -8.79
C LYS A 31 -5.73 -11.12 -10.01
N ILE A 32 -5.57 -9.81 -9.82
CA ILE A 32 -5.63 -8.85 -10.93
C ILE A 32 -4.51 -9.12 -11.94
N TRP A 33 -3.29 -9.34 -11.46
CA TRP A 33 -2.14 -9.62 -12.33
C TRP A 33 -2.32 -10.93 -13.11
N GLU A 34 -2.86 -11.97 -12.48
CA GLU A 34 -3.17 -13.24 -13.15
C GLU A 34 -4.18 -13.03 -14.28
N LEU A 35 -5.23 -12.23 -14.02
CA LEU A 35 -6.24 -11.90 -15.03
C LEU A 35 -5.65 -11.05 -16.16
N LYS A 36 -4.77 -10.10 -15.85
CA LYS A 36 -4.08 -9.29 -16.86
C LYS A 36 -3.19 -10.17 -17.74
N LYS A 37 -2.48 -11.12 -17.13
CA LYS A 37 -1.62 -12.06 -17.87
C LYS A 37 -2.47 -12.90 -18.83
N SER A 38 -3.60 -13.45 -18.36
CA SER A 38 -4.50 -14.26 -19.19
C SER A 38 -5.10 -13.48 -20.35
N ASN A 39 -5.32 -12.18 -20.16
CA ASN A 39 -5.93 -11.31 -21.18
C ASN A 39 -4.88 -10.48 -21.95
N GLN A 40 -3.60 -10.76 -21.75
CA GLN A 40 -2.49 -10.09 -22.42
C GLN A 40 -2.49 -8.57 -22.20
N LEU A 41 -2.88 -8.15 -20.99
CA LEU A 41 -2.88 -6.74 -20.59
C LEU A 41 -1.59 -6.38 -19.86
N SER A 42 -1.24 -5.09 -19.89
CA SER A 42 -0.09 -4.59 -19.15
C SER A 42 -0.31 -4.70 -17.64
N PHE A 43 0.69 -5.20 -16.90
CA PHE A 43 0.62 -5.32 -15.45
C PHE A 43 0.64 -3.96 -14.75
N VAL A 44 1.42 -3.02 -15.27
CA VAL A 44 1.61 -1.71 -14.65
C VAL A 44 0.60 -0.73 -15.23
N ASP A 45 -0.05 0.02 -14.35
CA ASP A 45 -1.03 1.05 -14.70
C ASP A 45 -0.64 2.36 -14.00
N PRO A 46 0.20 3.20 -14.65
CA PRO A 46 0.68 4.44 -14.03
C PRO A 46 -0.43 5.41 -13.63
N LYS A 47 -1.50 5.49 -14.42
CA LYS A 47 -2.64 6.36 -14.08
C LYS A 47 -3.34 5.90 -12.82
N ARG A 48 -3.53 4.60 -12.68
CA ARG A 48 -4.15 4.01 -11.48
C ARG A 48 -3.28 4.26 -10.25
N GLU A 49 -1.96 4.09 -10.38
CA GLU A 49 -1.02 4.32 -9.29
C GLU A 49 -1.05 5.77 -8.83
N GLU A 50 -1.08 6.71 -9.77
CA GLU A 50 -1.17 8.14 -9.48
C GLU A 50 -2.46 8.46 -8.72
N LEU A 51 -3.59 7.90 -9.15
CA LEU A 51 -4.86 8.06 -8.47
C LEU A 51 -4.82 7.53 -7.03
N ILE A 52 -4.18 6.39 -6.81
CA ILE A 52 -4.05 5.80 -5.46
C ILE A 52 -3.24 6.73 -4.56
N VAL A 53 -2.09 7.23 -5.03
CA VAL A 53 -1.21 8.10 -4.25
C VAL A 53 -1.94 9.35 -3.77
N HIS A 54 -2.81 9.93 -4.60
CA HIS A 54 -3.50 11.18 -4.30
C HIS A 54 -4.94 11.01 -3.81
N SER A 55 -5.43 9.77 -3.64
CA SER A 55 -6.83 9.52 -3.31
C SER A 55 -7.27 10.02 -1.93
N PHE A 56 -6.31 10.33 -1.05
CA PHE A 56 -6.61 10.79 0.31
C PHE A 56 -6.29 12.27 0.53
N ASP A 57 -5.83 12.97 -0.50
CA ASP A 57 -5.40 14.37 -0.38
C ASP A 57 -6.47 15.28 0.22
N ASP A 58 -7.71 15.12 -0.20
CA ASP A 58 -8.84 15.96 0.25
C ASP A 58 -9.21 15.73 1.73
N LYS A 59 -8.80 14.60 2.30
CA LYS A 59 -9.12 14.22 3.68
C LYS A 59 -8.04 14.60 4.67
N ILE A 60 -6.88 15.07 4.18
CA ILE A 60 -5.72 15.36 5.01
C ILE A 60 -5.41 16.85 4.88
N ALA A 61 -5.73 17.62 5.91
CA ALA A 61 -5.55 19.07 5.92
C ALA A 61 -4.08 19.47 6.06
N ASP A 62 -3.32 18.76 6.88
CA ASP A 62 -1.91 19.05 7.12
C ASP A 62 -1.05 18.66 5.91
N ALA A 63 -0.29 19.61 5.38
CA ALA A 63 0.53 19.40 4.19
C ALA A 63 1.64 18.36 4.40
N ASP A 64 2.25 18.35 5.57
CA ASP A 64 3.32 17.40 5.88
C ASP A 64 2.77 15.98 6.05
N GLU A 65 1.64 15.84 6.71
CA GLU A 65 0.95 14.56 6.85
C GLU A 65 0.52 14.03 5.49
N ARG A 66 -0.03 14.90 4.64
CA ARG A 66 -0.44 14.54 3.29
C ARG A 66 0.75 14.02 2.47
N ALA A 67 1.88 14.71 2.54
CA ALA A 67 3.11 14.29 1.85
C ALA A 67 3.59 12.92 2.37
N ALA A 68 3.51 12.69 3.68
CA ALA A 68 3.88 11.41 4.29
C ALA A 68 2.99 10.26 3.80
N VAL A 69 1.67 10.50 3.71
CA VAL A 69 0.72 9.49 3.20
C VAL A 69 0.99 9.18 1.73
N GLN A 70 1.24 10.20 0.90
CA GLN A 70 1.58 10.01 -0.51
C GLN A 70 2.85 9.16 -0.65
N SER A 71 3.88 9.48 0.12
CA SER A 71 5.14 8.76 0.11
C SER A 71 4.96 7.30 0.56
N PHE A 72 4.14 7.08 1.58
CA PHE A 72 3.80 5.74 2.05
C PHE A 72 3.16 4.91 0.93
N PHE A 73 2.19 5.46 0.22
CA PHE A 73 1.52 4.73 -0.86
C PHE A 73 2.44 4.46 -2.05
N LYS A 74 3.36 5.38 -2.36
CA LYS A 74 4.39 5.12 -3.38
C LYS A 74 5.24 3.90 -3.01
N SER A 75 5.66 3.81 -1.75
CA SER A 75 6.44 2.68 -1.24
C SER A 75 5.64 1.38 -1.25
N LEU A 76 4.37 1.45 -0.84
CA LEU A 76 3.47 0.30 -0.83
C LEU A 76 3.29 -0.26 -2.25
N LEU A 77 3.08 0.60 -3.23
CA LEU A 77 2.91 0.20 -4.63
C LEU A 77 4.19 -0.43 -5.18
N LEU A 78 5.35 0.14 -4.85
CA LEU A 78 6.64 -0.41 -5.27
C LEU A 78 6.88 -1.80 -4.68
N GLU A 79 6.66 -1.98 -3.38
CA GLU A 79 6.86 -3.27 -2.72
C GLU A 79 5.87 -4.33 -3.22
N SER A 80 4.63 -3.92 -3.46
CA SER A 80 3.61 -4.78 -4.06
C SER A 80 4.05 -5.27 -5.43
N ARG A 81 4.56 -4.38 -6.28
CA ARG A 81 5.05 -4.73 -7.62
C ARG A 81 6.22 -5.72 -7.56
N LYS A 82 7.18 -5.48 -6.68
CA LYS A 82 8.33 -6.38 -6.48
C LYS A 82 7.88 -7.79 -6.11
N TYR A 83 6.94 -7.88 -5.18
CA TYR A 83 6.38 -9.16 -4.76
C TYR A 83 5.70 -9.88 -5.92
N LEU A 84 4.85 -9.17 -6.67
CA LEU A 84 4.10 -9.76 -7.78
C LEU A 84 5.01 -10.19 -8.92
N GLU A 85 6.03 -9.41 -9.24
CA GLU A 85 7.03 -9.78 -10.25
C GLU A 85 7.76 -11.07 -9.86
N ALA A 86 8.11 -11.21 -8.59
CA ALA A 86 8.78 -12.43 -8.09
C ALA A 86 7.86 -13.66 -8.16
N LYS A 87 6.55 -13.49 -7.93
CA LYS A 87 5.59 -14.60 -7.89
C LYS A 87 5.07 -15.02 -9.26
N LEU A 88 4.98 -14.10 -10.22
CA LEU A 88 4.33 -14.35 -11.50
C LEU A 88 5.29 -14.39 -12.70
N LYS A 89 6.56 -14.49 -12.44
CA LYS A 89 7.56 -14.70 -13.50
C LYS A 89 7.54 -16.12 -14.00
#